data_aed6324d6c48afa87012b6362346729d
#
_entry.id   aed6324d6c48afa87012b6362346729d
#
_cell.length_a   1.000
_cell.length_b   1.000
_cell.length_c   1.000
_cell.angle_alpha   90.00
_cell.angle_beta   90.00
_cell.angle_gamma   90.00
#
_symmetry.space_group_name_H-M   'P 1'
#
loop_
_entity.id
_entity.type
_entity.pdbx_description
1 polymer ?
#
loop_
_entity_poly.entity_id
_entity_poly.type
_entity_poly.pdbx_seq_one_letter_code
_entity_poly.pdbx_strand_id
1 'polypeptide(L)'
;MNMRKTKIICTLGPAVDHAETIERLIRTGMNAARFNFSHGSHAEQLARLNMFKKVRDTLGAPVATILDTKGPEIRIKTFADGPVTLEQGQGCLLYTSDAADDK
;
A
#
# COMPACT_ATOMS: atom_id res chain seq x y z
N MET A 1 -10.82 27.02 7.97
CA MET A 1 -10.49 25.58 7.77
C MET A 1 -11.17 24.77 8.85
N ASN A 2 -11.96 23.79 8.45
CA ASN A 2 -12.63 22.93 9.42
C ASN A 2 -11.67 21.86 9.91
N MET A 3 -11.51 21.80 11.23
CA MET A 3 -10.69 20.76 11.82
C MET A 3 -11.59 19.61 12.23
N ARG A 4 -11.57 18.54 11.46
CA ARG A 4 -12.30 17.33 11.80
C ARG A 4 -11.58 16.56 12.88
N LYS A 5 -12.33 16.00 13.81
CA LYS A 5 -11.75 15.13 14.82
C LYS A 5 -11.35 13.78 14.23
N THR A 6 -12.14 13.29 13.27
CA THR A 6 -11.82 12.07 12.57
C THR A 6 -10.84 12.37 11.45
N LYS A 7 -9.71 11.67 11.45
CA LYS A 7 -8.69 11.83 10.40
C LYS A 7 -8.80 10.67 9.42
N ILE A 8 -8.64 11.00 8.14
CA ILE A 8 -8.77 10.02 7.06
C ILE A 8 -7.39 9.71 6.51
N ILE A 9 -7.00 8.44 6.58
CA ILE A 9 -5.76 7.94 6.02
C ILE A 9 -6.08 7.15 4.78
N CYS A 10 -5.48 7.51 3.65
CA CYS A 10 -5.70 6.82 2.39
C CYS A 10 -4.42 6.11 1.97
N THR A 11 -4.53 4.83 1.66
CA THR A 11 -3.40 4.09 1.09
C THR A 11 -3.38 4.33 -0.41
N LEU A 12 -2.28 4.88 -0.90
CA LEU A 12 -2.12 5.15 -2.32
C LEU A 12 -1.57 3.92 -3.01
N GLY A 13 -2.19 3.57 -4.13
CA GLY A 13 -1.79 2.42 -4.93
C GLY A 13 -1.97 2.71 -6.40
N PRO A 14 -1.84 1.67 -7.27
CA PRO A 14 -1.91 1.89 -8.72
C PRO A 14 -3.21 2.54 -9.20
N ALA A 15 -4.31 2.31 -8.49
CA ALA A 15 -5.61 2.87 -8.88
C ALA A 15 -5.65 4.39 -8.81
N VAL A 16 -4.75 5.00 -8.06
CA VAL A 16 -4.74 6.45 -7.85
C VAL A 16 -3.42 7.08 -8.31
N ASP A 17 -2.77 6.49 -9.28
CA ASP A 17 -1.47 6.99 -9.79
C ASP A 17 -1.63 8.11 -10.80
N HIS A 18 -2.55 9.04 -10.51
CA HIS A 18 -2.78 10.23 -11.34
C HIS A 18 -2.83 11.46 -10.45
N ALA A 19 -2.15 12.51 -10.87
CA ALA A 19 -2.11 13.74 -10.10
C ALA A 19 -3.50 14.29 -9.82
N GLU A 20 -4.41 14.21 -10.79
CA GLU A 20 -5.77 14.70 -10.64
C GLU A 20 -6.53 13.93 -9.55
N THR A 21 -6.34 12.62 -9.49
CA THR A 21 -6.99 11.78 -8.48
C THR A 21 -6.46 12.12 -7.09
N ILE A 22 -5.15 12.33 -6.97
CA ILE A 22 -4.54 12.71 -5.70
C ILE A 22 -5.05 14.07 -5.24
N GLU A 23 -5.16 15.03 -6.16
CA GLU A 23 -5.71 16.33 -5.83
C GLU A 23 -7.14 16.21 -5.32
N ARG A 24 -7.97 15.39 -5.96
CA ARG A 24 -9.35 15.18 -5.53
C ARG A 24 -9.42 14.54 -4.15
N LEU A 25 -8.54 13.59 -3.86
CA LEU A 25 -8.48 13.00 -2.54
C LEU A 25 -8.15 14.04 -1.47
N ILE A 26 -7.18 14.88 -1.74
CA ILE A 26 -6.79 15.94 -0.80
C ILE A 26 -7.96 16.91 -0.59
N ARG A 27 -8.59 17.36 -1.66
CA ARG A 27 -9.71 18.30 -1.57
C ARG A 27 -10.93 17.70 -0.89
N THR A 28 -11.12 16.39 -1.02
CA THR A 28 -12.24 15.70 -0.40
C THR A 28 -12.03 15.49 1.09
N GLY A 29 -10.78 15.51 1.54
CA GLY A 29 -10.53 15.46 2.98
C GLY A 29 -9.47 14.48 3.46
N MET A 30 -8.61 13.99 2.57
CA MET A 30 -7.51 13.13 2.98
C MET A 30 -6.59 13.89 3.93
N ASN A 31 -6.28 13.29 5.07
CA ASN A 31 -5.37 13.88 6.06
C ASN A 31 -3.98 13.30 6.02
N ALA A 32 -3.85 12.06 5.58
CA ALA A 32 -2.54 11.42 5.44
C ALA A 32 -2.57 10.43 4.28
N ALA A 33 -1.47 10.36 3.56
CA ALA A 33 -1.28 9.40 2.49
C ALA A 33 -0.33 8.30 2.97
N ARG A 34 -0.79 7.05 2.90
CA ARG A 34 0.00 5.90 3.33
C ARG A 34 0.59 5.20 2.11
N PHE A 35 1.88 4.90 2.20
CA PHE A 35 2.62 4.18 1.16
C PHE A 35 3.03 2.82 1.72
N ASN A 36 2.40 1.77 1.22
CA ASN A 36 2.62 0.42 1.72
C ASN A 36 3.78 -0.24 0.96
N PHE A 37 4.93 -0.32 1.61
CA PHE A 37 6.14 -0.88 1.00
C PHE A 37 6.17 -2.40 0.97
N SER A 38 5.10 -3.04 1.43
CA SER A 38 4.92 -4.49 1.24
C SER A 38 4.47 -4.82 -0.19
N HIS A 39 4.05 -3.82 -0.95
CA HIS A 39 3.54 -3.99 -2.30
C HIS A 39 4.32 -3.12 -3.28
N GLY A 40 4.47 -3.63 -4.49
CA GLY A 40 5.17 -2.91 -5.54
C GLY A 40 6.68 -2.86 -5.31
N SER A 41 7.38 -2.17 -6.19
CA SER A 41 8.81 -1.97 -6.07
C SER A 41 9.10 -0.63 -5.39
N HIS A 42 10.33 -0.47 -4.91
CA HIS A 42 10.75 0.80 -4.34
C HIS A 42 10.66 1.93 -5.37
N ALA A 43 10.97 1.63 -6.63
CA ALA A 43 10.89 2.64 -7.70
C ALA A 43 9.44 3.11 -7.90
N GLU A 44 8.48 2.18 -7.89
CA GLU A 44 7.07 2.53 -8.01
C GLU A 44 6.61 3.38 -6.84
N GLN A 45 6.98 2.99 -5.62
CA GLN A 45 6.59 3.74 -4.43
C GLN A 45 7.23 5.13 -4.41
N LEU A 46 8.48 5.23 -4.84
CA LEU A 46 9.15 6.52 -4.90
C LEU A 46 8.49 7.45 -5.92
N ALA A 47 8.15 6.94 -7.10
CA ALA A 47 7.47 7.73 -8.12
C ALA A 47 6.12 8.23 -7.61
N ARG A 48 5.38 7.36 -6.92
CA ARG A 48 4.08 7.70 -6.35
C ARG A 48 4.23 8.76 -5.26
N LEU A 49 5.23 8.59 -4.40
CA LEU A 49 5.51 9.56 -3.34
C LEU A 49 5.86 10.94 -3.90
N ASN A 50 6.71 10.97 -4.92
CA ASN A 50 7.11 12.23 -5.54
C ASN A 50 5.93 12.94 -6.19
N MET A 51 5.05 12.18 -6.86
CA MET A 51 3.84 12.73 -7.43
C MET A 51 2.93 13.33 -6.35
N PHE A 52 2.76 12.59 -5.25
CA PHE A 52 1.95 13.08 -4.14
C PHE A 52 2.52 14.37 -3.55
N LYS A 53 3.82 14.40 -3.31
CA LYS A 53 4.46 15.59 -2.75
C LYS A 53 4.30 16.81 -3.64
N LYS A 54 4.42 16.60 -4.94
CA LYS A 54 4.26 17.69 -5.90
C LYS A 54 2.85 18.26 -5.87
N VAL A 55 1.84 17.40 -5.84
CA VAL A 55 0.44 17.83 -5.78
C VAL A 55 0.16 18.51 -4.44
N ARG A 56 0.61 17.91 -3.34
CA ARG A 56 0.42 18.46 -2.01
C ARG A 56 1.01 19.87 -1.90
N ASP A 57 2.24 20.01 -2.38
CA ASP A 57 2.95 21.30 -2.26
C ASP A 57 2.31 22.36 -3.15
N THR A 58 1.83 21.97 -4.33
CA THR A 58 1.12 22.88 -5.22
C THR A 58 -0.17 23.40 -4.58
N LEU A 59 -0.86 22.54 -3.84
CA LEU A 59 -2.09 22.92 -3.16
C LEU A 59 -1.85 23.62 -1.82
N GLY A 60 -0.63 23.51 -1.28
CA GLY A 60 -0.33 24.03 0.04
C GLY A 60 -1.10 23.32 1.15
N ALA A 61 -1.45 22.05 0.95
CA ALA A 61 -2.29 21.32 1.87
C ALA A 61 -1.46 20.62 2.95
N PRO A 62 -1.90 20.65 4.22
CA PRO A 62 -1.19 20.01 5.32
C PRO A 62 -1.52 18.52 5.40
N VAL A 63 -1.10 17.74 4.43
CA VAL A 63 -1.34 16.30 4.37
C VAL A 63 -0.05 15.55 4.69
N ALA A 64 -0.11 14.66 5.67
CA ALA A 64 1.06 13.90 6.10
C ALA A 64 1.33 12.73 5.17
N THR A 65 2.57 12.25 5.21
CA THR A 65 2.95 11.01 4.53
C THR A 65 3.26 9.95 5.57
N ILE A 66 2.82 8.72 5.31
CA ILE A 66 3.09 7.58 6.19
C ILE A 66 3.84 6.54 5.37
N LEU A 67 5.04 6.21 5.84
CA LEU A 67 5.83 5.14 5.25
C LEU A 67 5.58 3.88 6.06
N ASP A 68 4.89 2.92 5.47
CA ASP A 68 4.59 1.66 6.13
C ASP A 68 5.52 0.59 5.57
N THR A 69 6.52 0.24 6.35
CA THR A 69 7.52 -0.72 5.93
C THR A 69 7.07 -2.14 6.18
N LYS A 70 7.58 -3.04 5.36
CA LYS A 70 7.32 -4.47 5.54
C LYS A 70 8.06 -4.96 6.77
N GLY A 71 7.31 -5.50 7.73
CA GLY A 71 7.90 -6.17 8.88
C GLY A 71 8.12 -7.65 8.62
N PRO A 72 8.60 -8.37 9.64
CA PRO A 72 8.68 -9.82 9.54
C PRO A 72 7.29 -10.41 9.35
N GLU A 73 7.16 -11.36 8.45
CA GLU A 73 5.87 -12.01 8.21
C GLU A 73 6.07 -13.43 7.71
N ILE A 74 5.07 -14.26 7.97
CA ILE A 74 4.99 -15.59 7.40
C ILE A 74 3.86 -15.55 6.39
N ARG A 75 4.20 -15.72 5.13
CA ARG A 75 3.23 -15.58 4.05
C ARG A 75 3.41 -16.70 3.04
N ILE A 76 2.30 -17.29 2.62
CA ILE A 76 2.35 -18.31 1.57
C ILE A 76 2.74 -17.68 0.26
N LYS A 77 3.43 -18.44 -0.56
CA LYS A 77 3.78 -18.02 -1.92
C LYS A 77 2.73 -18.51 -2.89
N THR A 78 2.93 -18.20 -4.17
CA THR A 78 2.05 -18.69 -5.21
C THR A 78 2.19 -20.20 -5.35
N PHE A 79 1.09 -20.83 -5.72
CA PHE A 79 1.09 -22.27 -5.94
C PHE A 79 1.51 -22.60 -7.37
N ALA A 80 2.10 -23.79 -7.55
CA ALA A 80 2.67 -24.19 -8.85
C ALA A 80 1.63 -24.20 -9.97
N ASP A 81 0.41 -24.61 -9.64
CA ASP A 81 -0.66 -24.75 -10.63
C ASP A 81 -1.71 -23.65 -10.54
N GLY A 82 -1.35 -22.51 -9.96
CA GLY A 82 -2.26 -21.40 -9.78
C GLY A 82 -3.11 -21.51 -8.53
N PRO A 83 -4.23 -20.79 -8.47
CA PRO A 83 -5.06 -20.77 -7.27
C PRO A 83 -5.56 -22.17 -6.87
N VAL A 84 -5.64 -22.38 -5.57
CA VAL A 84 -6.10 -23.63 -4.98
C VAL A 84 -7.39 -23.38 -4.21
N THR A 85 -8.39 -24.23 -4.42
CA THR A 85 -9.64 -24.16 -3.67
C THR A 85 -9.53 -25.01 -2.42
N LEU A 86 -9.83 -24.39 -1.28
CA LEU A 86 -9.83 -25.09 -0.01
C LEU A 86 -11.25 -25.36 0.45
N GLU A 87 -11.45 -26.53 1.01
CA GLU A 87 -12.76 -26.92 1.54
C GLU A 87 -12.72 -26.91 3.05
N GLN A 88 -13.86 -26.63 3.67
CA GLN A 88 -13.98 -26.63 5.12
C GLN A 88 -13.61 -27.98 5.70
N GLY A 89 -12.77 -27.99 6.72
CA GLY A 89 -12.33 -29.22 7.35
C GLY A 89 -11.19 -29.95 6.66
N GLN A 90 -10.77 -29.44 5.51
CA GLN A 90 -9.67 -30.05 4.76
C GLN A 90 -8.35 -29.85 5.49
N GLY A 91 -7.57 -30.91 5.61
CA GLY A 91 -6.21 -30.80 6.12
C GLY A 91 -5.29 -30.17 5.10
N CYS A 92 -4.40 -29.31 5.57
CA CYS A 92 -3.42 -28.65 4.72
C CYS A 92 -2.09 -28.58 5.45
N LEU A 93 -1.04 -29.00 4.77
CA LEU A 93 0.29 -29.01 5.33
C LEU A 93 1.08 -27.80 4.80
N LEU A 94 1.51 -26.94 5.73
CA LEU A 94 2.40 -25.83 5.41
C LEU A 94 3.80 -26.18 5.84
N TYR A 95 4.72 -26.13 4.90
CA TYR A 95 6.12 -26.40 5.23
C TYR A 95 7.00 -25.43 4.43
N THR A 96 8.17 -25.15 5.00
CA THR A 96 9.15 -24.28 4.32
C THR A 96 9.98 -25.14 3.39
N SER A 97 10.34 -24.54 2.24
CA SER A 97 11.34 -25.11 1.38
C SER A 97 12.71 -24.97 2.05
N ASP A 98 13.74 -25.55 1.43
CA ASP A 98 15.10 -25.38 1.94
C ASP A 98 15.44 -23.90 2.05
N ALA A 99 16.27 -23.57 3.05
CA ALA A 99 16.65 -22.18 3.30
C ALA A 99 17.20 -21.49 2.05
N ALA A 100 17.83 -22.22 1.16
CA ALA A 100 18.33 -21.66 -0.09
C ALA A 100 17.21 -21.19 -1.01
N ASP A 101 16.05 -21.82 -0.92
CA ASP A 101 14.91 -21.49 -1.78
C ASP A 101 14.09 -20.33 -1.25
N ASP A 102 14.31 -19.93 -0.03
CA ASP A 102 13.55 -18.88 0.63
C ASP A 102 14.10 -17.48 0.32
N LYS A 103 15.12 -17.43 -0.50
CA LYS A 103 15.79 -16.16 -0.77
C LYS A 103 15.39 -15.49 -2.05
#